data_cda078364f9bd094016c30b5ed6838b8
#
_entry.id   cda078364f9bd094016c30b5ed6838b8
#
_cell.length_a   1.000
_cell.length_b   1.000
_cell.length_c   1.000
_cell.angle_alpha   90.00
_cell.angle_beta   90.00
_cell.angle_gamma   90.00
#
_symmetry.space_group_name_H-M   'P 1'
#
loop_
_entity.id
_entity.type
_entity.pdbx_description
1 polymer ?
#
loop_
_entity_poly.entity_id
_entity_poly.type
_entity_poly.pdbx_seq_one_letter_code
_entity_poly.pdbx_strand_id
1 'polypeptide(L)'
;MEGGGDEEVANGQHIRPSGAAECSSIVKPENSSDEDDLFKHATTLTNKQRGNEVTVRPATLDSLSIHQLAAQGDVSQVATHLHKDSSLLSKQDERGFTPLMWAAAFGEKAMVDFLLEKGADPKTIARERESALTLASSGGFVDIVETLLKHGVDINTYDWNGGTPLLYAVRGNHIKCVEALLAKGADMTIESDSGYSPMALAVALGHKKIQKVLEDHILKLYKPPT
;
A
#
# COMPACT_ATOMS: atom_id res chain seq x y z
N MET A 1 -31.84 14.57 59.73
CA MET A 1 -32.49 13.52 58.92
C MET A 1 -31.95 13.70 57.53
N GLU A 2 -30.83 13.04 57.20
CA GLU A 2 -30.75 11.69 56.66
C GLU A 2 -31.49 11.61 55.31
N GLY A 3 -30.83 11.39 54.26
CA GLY A 3 -30.14 10.39 53.54
C GLY A 3 -29.61 10.95 52.26
N GLY A 4 -28.45 10.63 51.81
CA GLY A 4 -27.99 9.28 51.55
C GLY A 4 -28.37 8.89 50.16
N GLY A 5 -27.49 8.95 49.22
CA GLY A 5 -27.78 8.48 47.86
C GLY A 5 -26.53 8.55 47.01
N ASP A 6 -25.91 7.57 46.96
CA ASP A 6 -25.13 6.66 46.07
C ASP A 6 -24.44 7.31 44.87
N GLU A 7 -23.13 7.38 44.97
CA GLU A 7 -22.18 7.48 43.88
C GLU A 7 -22.23 6.17 43.04
N GLU A 8 -22.78 6.23 41.85
CA GLU A 8 -22.63 5.19 40.84
C GLU A 8 -21.36 5.45 40.01
N VAL A 9 -20.32 4.72 40.39
CA VAL A 9 -19.05 4.67 39.64
C VAL A 9 -19.31 3.94 38.34
N ALA A 10 -19.47 4.68 37.25
CA ALA A 10 -19.54 4.13 35.92
C ALA A 10 -18.15 3.60 35.50
N ASN A 11 -18.10 2.30 35.46
CA ASN A 11 -16.99 1.45 35.03
C ASN A 11 -16.63 1.76 33.58
N GLY A 12 -15.47 2.43 33.35
CA GLY A 12 -14.93 2.71 32.04
C GLY A 12 -14.46 1.43 31.36
N GLN A 13 -15.32 0.84 30.54
CA GLN A 13 -14.92 -0.20 29.65
C GLN A 13 -13.99 0.39 28.57
N HIS A 14 -12.75 0.04 28.63
CA HIS A 14 -11.77 0.21 27.55
C HIS A 14 -12.27 -0.54 26.32
N ILE A 15 -12.87 0.18 25.39
CA ILE A 15 -13.11 -0.32 24.04
C ILE A 15 -11.76 -0.34 23.32
N ARG A 16 -11.18 -1.52 23.22
CA ARG A 16 -10.07 -1.75 22.28
C ARG A 16 -10.63 -1.62 20.87
N PRO A 17 -10.01 -0.83 19.96
CA PRO A 17 -10.40 -0.86 18.56
C PRO A 17 -9.94 -2.19 17.96
N SER A 18 -10.87 -3.12 17.80
CA SER A 18 -10.68 -4.31 16.98
C SER A 18 -10.77 -3.90 15.52
N GLY A 19 -9.72 -4.11 14.77
CA GLY A 19 -9.78 -4.03 13.32
C GLY A 19 -8.70 -3.17 12.64
N ALA A 20 -7.50 -3.08 13.22
CA ALA A 20 -6.35 -2.81 12.38
C ALA A 20 -6.08 -4.11 11.61
N ALA A 21 -6.53 -4.19 10.36
CA ALA A 21 -5.96 -5.15 9.45
C ALA A 21 -4.46 -4.84 9.41
N GLU A 22 -3.69 -5.63 10.11
CA GLU A 22 -2.25 -5.65 9.98
C GLU A 22 -1.96 -5.98 8.53
N CYS A 23 -1.63 -4.94 7.75
CA CYS A 23 -0.82 -5.13 6.57
C CYS A 23 0.50 -5.67 7.14
N SER A 24 0.56 -7.01 7.30
CA SER A 24 1.70 -7.71 7.84
C SER A 24 2.91 -7.22 7.08
N SER A 25 3.82 -6.64 7.85
CA SER A 25 5.16 -6.21 7.50
C SER A 25 5.77 -7.10 6.42
N ILE A 26 5.72 -6.64 5.17
CA ILE A 26 6.53 -7.17 4.10
C ILE A 26 7.88 -6.50 4.28
N VAL A 27 8.77 -7.16 5.04
CA VAL A 27 10.15 -6.74 5.24
C VAL A 27 10.88 -6.95 3.92
N LYS A 28 11.37 -5.87 3.29
CA LYS A 28 12.38 -5.98 2.24
C LYS A 28 13.64 -6.59 2.84
N PRO A 29 14.28 -7.59 2.22
CA PRO A 29 15.62 -7.98 2.62
C PRO A 29 16.58 -6.82 2.34
N GLU A 30 17.34 -6.42 3.33
CA GLU A 30 18.38 -5.42 3.20
C GLU A 30 19.42 -5.89 2.16
N ASN A 31 19.73 -5.01 1.20
CA ASN A 31 20.82 -5.23 0.25
C ASN A 31 22.15 -5.31 0.99
N SER A 32 22.66 -6.51 1.20
CA SER A 32 24.08 -6.73 1.45
C SER A 32 24.72 -7.20 0.15
N SER A 33 25.73 -6.44 -0.26
CA SER A 33 26.59 -6.72 -1.39
C SER A 33 27.49 -7.91 -1.11
N ASP A 34 27.02 -9.13 -1.36
CA ASP A 34 27.84 -10.33 -1.48
C ASP A 34 27.07 -11.34 -2.37
N GLU A 35 27.36 -11.29 -3.66
CA GLU A 35 26.68 -12.09 -4.67
C GLU A 35 27.01 -13.59 -4.68
N ASP A 36 27.86 -14.10 -3.78
CA ASP A 36 28.35 -15.48 -3.86
C ASP A 36 27.85 -16.43 -2.76
N ASP A 37 27.05 -16.00 -1.77
CA ASP A 37 26.61 -16.87 -0.67
C ASP A 37 25.08 -17.13 -0.60
N LEU A 38 24.29 -16.65 -1.55
CA LEU A 38 22.81 -16.71 -1.53
C LEU A 38 22.24 -18.11 -1.82
N PHE A 39 23.09 -19.10 -2.16
CA PHE A 39 22.64 -20.45 -2.51
C PHE A 39 22.79 -21.48 -1.39
N LYS A 40 23.23 -21.11 -0.18
CA LYS A 40 23.56 -22.09 0.89
C LYS A 40 22.61 -22.13 2.09
N HIS A 41 21.61 -21.28 2.17
CA HIS A 41 20.65 -21.34 3.28
C HIS A 41 19.28 -21.83 2.82
N ALA A 42 19.12 -23.16 2.77
CA ALA A 42 17.81 -23.80 2.82
C ALA A 42 17.18 -23.47 4.18
N THR A 43 16.25 -22.52 4.22
CA THR A 43 15.44 -22.29 5.44
C THR A 43 14.44 -23.44 5.57
N THR A 44 14.82 -24.42 6.36
CA THR A 44 13.89 -25.45 6.83
C THR A 44 12.99 -24.84 7.91
N LEU A 45 11.78 -24.47 7.54
CA LEU A 45 10.73 -24.18 8.51
C LEU A 45 10.26 -25.53 9.09
N THR A 46 10.88 -25.96 10.16
CA THR A 46 10.44 -27.15 10.90
C THR A 46 9.31 -26.78 11.85
N ASN A 47 8.09 -27.14 11.49
CA ASN A 47 6.99 -27.16 12.45
C ASN A 47 7.11 -28.44 13.32
N LYS A 48 7.85 -28.34 14.41
CA LYS A 48 8.17 -29.43 15.33
C LYS A 48 6.97 -30.04 16.07
N GLN A 49 5.76 -29.50 15.90
CA GLN A 49 4.60 -29.93 16.67
C GLN A 49 3.70 -30.97 15.98
N ARG A 50 3.92 -31.33 14.72
CA ARG A 50 3.05 -32.29 14.00
C ARG A 50 3.74 -33.34 13.13
N GLY A 51 5.04 -33.54 13.25
CA GLY A 51 5.73 -34.67 12.60
C GLY A 51 5.70 -34.71 11.07
N ASN A 52 5.25 -33.64 10.38
CA ASN A 52 5.29 -33.53 8.94
C ASN A 52 6.47 -32.64 8.54
N GLU A 53 7.55 -33.28 8.12
CA GLU A 53 8.60 -32.59 7.36
C GLU A 53 8.05 -32.24 5.98
N VAL A 54 7.54 -31.04 5.82
CA VAL A 54 7.31 -30.48 4.51
C VAL A 54 8.66 -29.95 4.02
N THR A 55 9.32 -30.74 3.21
CA THR A 55 10.52 -30.30 2.47
C THR A 55 10.02 -29.31 1.41
N VAL A 56 9.95 -28.03 1.77
CA VAL A 56 9.73 -26.97 0.78
C VAL A 56 11.02 -26.89 -0.02
N ARG A 57 11.01 -27.39 -1.25
CA ARG A 57 12.09 -27.15 -2.21
C ARG A 57 12.26 -25.64 -2.31
N PRO A 58 13.51 -25.10 -2.30
CA PRO A 58 13.68 -23.69 -2.61
C PRO A 58 12.98 -23.43 -3.94
N ALA A 59 12.10 -22.44 -3.94
CA ALA A 59 11.41 -22.05 -5.17
C ALA A 59 12.49 -21.65 -6.18
N THR A 60 12.70 -22.47 -7.20
CA THR A 60 13.52 -22.09 -8.34
C THR A 60 12.84 -20.89 -9.01
N LEU A 61 13.59 -19.97 -9.57
CA LEU A 61 13.05 -18.79 -10.28
C LEU A 61 11.95 -19.16 -11.28
N ASP A 62 12.02 -20.37 -11.85
CA ASP A 62 11.02 -20.92 -12.76
C ASP A 62 9.69 -21.28 -12.08
N SER A 63 9.62 -21.31 -10.73
CA SER A 63 8.42 -21.63 -9.95
C SER A 63 7.72 -20.39 -9.39
N LEU A 64 8.30 -19.20 -9.56
CA LEU A 64 7.70 -17.96 -9.07
C LEU A 64 6.52 -17.55 -9.95
N SER A 65 5.44 -17.09 -9.32
CA SER A 65 4.33 -16.51 -10.05
C SER A 65 4.71 -15.18 -10.68
N ILE A 66 4.00 -14.78 -11.74
CA ILE A 66 4.23 -13.46 -12.36
C ILE A 66 4.07 -12.31 -11.37
N HIS A 67 3.23 -12.47 -10.35
CA HIS A 67 3.04 -11.51 -9.28
C HIS A 67 4.29 -11.38 -8.40
N GLN A 68 4.89 -12.51 -8.03
CA GLN A 68 6.14 -12.52 -7.24
C GLN A 68 7.31 -11.93 -8.03
N LEU A 69 7.43 -12.26 -9.31
CA LEU A 69 8.43 -11.68 -10.20
C LEU A 69 8.23 -10.16 -10.36
N ALA A 70 6.97 -9.72 -10.47
CA ALA A 70 6.64 -8.29 -10.52
C ALA A 70 7.00 -7.57 -9.21
N ALA A 71 6.77 -8.20 -8.06
CA ALA A 71 7.14 -7.67 -6.75
C ALA A 71 8.66 -7.59 -6.52
N GLN A 72 9.43 -8.46 -7.18
CA GLN A 72 10.89 -8.46 -7.14
C GLN A 72 11.53 -7.52 -8.15
N GLY A 73 10.74 -6.98 -9.09
CA GLY A 73 11.25 -6.11 -10.14
C GLY A 73 12.02 -6.84 -11.26
N ASP A 74 11.88 -8.17 -11.37
CA ASP A 74 12.56 -8.93 -12.42
C ASP A 74 11.85 -8.78 -13.78
N VAL A 75 12.16 -7.67 -14.45
CA VAL A 75 11.58 -7.33 -15.75
C VAL A 75 11.91 -8.40 -16.80
N SER A 76 13.09 -9.02 -16.74
CA SER A 76 13.53 -10.01 -17.73
C SER A 76 12.69 -11.27 -17.67
N GLN A 77 12.43 -11.78 -16.49
CA GLN A 77 11.58 -12.95 -16.27
C GLN A 77 10.12 -12.66 -16.61
N VAL A 78 9.60 -11.51 -16.15
CA VAL A 78 8.23 -11.09 -16.51
C VAL A 78 8.06 -10.96 -18.01
N ALA A 79 9.03 -10.35 -18.73
CA ALA A 79 8.99 -10.25 -20.18
C ALA A 79 8.95 -11.64 -20.85
N THR A 80 9.75 -12.59 -20.36
CA THR A 80 9.76 -13.96 -20.86
C THR A 80 8.41 -14.66 -20.66
N HIS A 81 7.79 -14.49 -19.49
CA HIS A 81 6.47 -15.04 -19.20
C HIS A 81 5.38 -14.43 -20.07
N LEU A 82 5.39 -13.09 -20.25
CA LEU A 82 4.42 -12.38 -21.09
C LEU A 82 4.59 -12.72 -22.59
N HIS A 83 5.81 -13.06 -23.03
CA HIS A 83 6.03 -13.53 -24.40
C HIS A 83 5.40 -14.90 -24.65
N LYS A 84 5.41 -15.79 -23.65
CA LYS A 84 4.77 -17.11 -23.70
C LYS A 84 3.26 -17.01 -23.59
N ASP A 85 2.76 -16.16 -22.69
CA ASP A 85 1.34 -15.98 -22.41
C ASP A 85 1.04 -14.52 -22.02
N SER A 86 0.52 -13.78 -22.99
CA SER A 86 0.16 -12.37 -22.80
C SER A 86 -1.01 -12.16 -21.81
N SER A 87 -1.82 -13.19 -21.57
CA SER A 87 -2.93 -13.09 -20.62
C SER A 87 -2.48 -12.87 -19.18
N LEU A 88 -1.22 -13.22 -18.88
CA LEU A 88 -0.61 -13.01 -17.57
C LEU A 88 -0.50 -11.54 -17.18
N LEU A 89 -0.53 -10.61 -18.15
CA LEU A 89 -0.45 -9.17 -17.91
C LEU A 89 -1.59 -8.65 -17.01
N SER A 90 -2.80 -9.20 -17.22
CA SER A 90 -4.00 -8.85 -16.45
C SER A 90 -4.43 -9.92 -15.44
N LYS A 91 -3.59 -10.95 -15.24
CA LYS A 91 -3.89 -12.04 -14.32
C LYS A 91 -4.03 -11.50 -12.90
N GLN A 92 -5.15 -11.81 -12.28
CA GLN A 92 -5.40 -11.48 -10.88
C GLN A 92 -5.06 -12.68 -9.98
N ASP A 93 -4.50 -12.39 -8.80
CA ASP A 93 -4.32 -13.38 -7.74
C ASP A 93 -5.62 -13.59 -6.93
N GLU A 94 -5.53 -14.36 -5.84
CA GLU A 94 -6.67 -14.67 -4.97
C GLU A 94 -7.30 -13.43 -4.32
N ARG A 95 -6.53 -12.34 -4.15
CA ARG A 95 -7.01 -11.05 -3.64
C ARG A 95 -7.51 -10.12 -4.75
N GLY A 96 -7.33 -10.50 -6.00
CA GLY A 96 -7.65 -9.69 -7.16
C GLY A 96 -6.51 -8.73 -7.57
N PHE A 97 -5.30 -8.91 -7.05
CA PHE A 97 -4.15 -8.08 -7.40
C PHE A 97 -3.56 -8.51 -8.73
N THR A 98 -3.30 -7.54 -9.60
CA THR A 98 -2.57 -7.73 -10.85
C THR A 98 -1.05 -7.64 -10.63
N PRO A 99 -0.22 -8.10 -11.58
CA PRO A 99 1.24 -7.88 -11.53
C PRO A 99 1.60 -6.40 -11.36
N LEU A 100 0.85 -5.49 -12.00
CA LEU A 100 1.04 -4.03 -11.85
C LEU A 100 0.81 -3.57 -10.40
N MET A 101 -0.22 -4.08 -9.74
CA MET A 101 -0.49 -3.77 -8.33
C MET A 101 0.62 -4.27 -7.41
N TRP A 102 1.14 -5.48 -7.66
CA TRP A 102 2.28 -6.02 -6.93
C TRP A 102 3.53 -5.17 -7.12
N ALA A 103 3.87 -4.80 -8.36
CA ALA A 103 5.00 -3.92 -8.63
C ALA A 103 4.85 -2.55 -7.94
N ALA A 104 3.62 -1.98 -7.95
CA ALA A 104 3.32 -0.71 -7.28
C ALA A 104 3.43 -0.82 -5.76
N ALA A 105 2.98 -1.92 -5.16
CA ALA A 105 3.05 -2.16 -3.71
C ALA A 105 4.48 -2.30 -3.19
N PHE A 106 5.38 -2.82 -4.03
CA PHE A 106 6.78 -3.05 -3.66
C PHE A 106 7.73 -1.93 -4.13
N GLY A 107 7.22 -0.94 -4.85
CA GLY A 107 8.00 0.22 -5.30
C GLY A 107 8.89 -0.05 -6.50
N GLU A 108 8.58 -1.08 -7.28
CA GLU A 108 9.37 -1.49 -8.45
C GLU A 108 9.03 -0.63 -9.67
N LYS A 109 9.58 0.60 -9.69
CA LYS A 109 9.27 1.63 -10.71
C LYS A 109 9.54 1.15 -12.14
N ALA A 110 10.67 0.51 -12.39
CA ALA A 110 11.01 -0.01 -13.71
C ALA A 110 10.01 -1.08 -14.18
N MET A 111 9.54 -1.92 -13.25
CA MET A 111 8.51 -2.92 -13.52
C MET A 111 7.16 -2.28 -13.82
N VAL A 112 6.78 -1.26 -13.06
CA VAL A 112 5.55 -0.49 -13.29
C VAL A 112 5.56 0.11 -14.70
N ASP A 113 6.66 0.79 -15.09
CA ASP A 113 6.80 1.38 -16.43
C ASP A 113 6.69 0.30 -17.51
N PHE A 114 7.41 -0.79 -17.35
CA PHE A 114 7.39 -1.91 -18.30
C PHE A 114 5.98 -2.50 -18.46
N LEU A 115 5.26 -2.77 -17.37
CA LEU A 115 3.91 -3.33 -17.43
C LEU A 115 2.92 -2.36 -18.08
N LEU A 116 3.02 -1.05 -17.80
CA LEU A 116 2.20 -0.03 -18.42
C LEU A 116 2.49 0.08 -19.93
N GLU A 117 3.76 0.01 -20.36
CA GLU A 117 4.16 -0.04 -21.77
C GLU A 117 3.61 -1.29 -22.49
N LYS A 118 3.49 -2.40 -21.79
CA LYS A 118 2.86 -3.63 -22.31
C LYS A 118 1.34 -3.57 -22.34
N GLY A 119 0.72 -2.50 -21.84
CA GLY A 119 -0.72 -2.28 -21.87
C GLY A 119 -1.45 -2.81 -20.63
N ALA A 120 -0.76 -2.97 -19.49
CA ALA A 120 -1.45 -3.25 -18.23
C ALA A 120 -2.42 -2.11 -17.89
N ASP A 121 -3.63 -2.45 -17.47
CA ASP A 121 -4.63 -1.47 -17.08
C ASP A 121 -4.36 -0.95 -15.65
N PRO A 122 -3.97 0.34 -15.50
CA PRO A 122 -3.69 0.93 -14.20
C PRO A 122 -4.96 1.21 -13.37
N LYS A 123 -6.15 1.10 -13.98
CA LYS A 123 -7.45 1.38 -13.34
C LYS A 123 -8.09 0.13 -12.73
N THR A 124 -7.49 -1.03 -12.92
CA THR A 124 -7.98 -2.28 -12.31
C THR A 124 -8.00 -2.11 -10.79
N ILE A 125 -9.06 -2.63 -10.17
CA ILE A 125 -9.26 -2.65 -8.72
C ILE A 125 -9.30 -4.09 -8.21
N ALA A 126 -8.69 -4.33 -7.04
CA ALA A 126 -8.69 -5.61 -6.34
C ALA A 126 -10.04 -5.88 -5.65
N ARG A 127 -10.16 -7.04 -4.98
CA ARG A 127 -11.43 -7.45 -4.34
C ARG A 127 -11.89 -6.52 -3.23
N GLU A 128 -10.96 -5.99 -2.43
CA GLU A 128 -11.25 -5.02 -1.37
C GLU A 128 -11.14 -3.56 -1.86
N ARG A 129 -11.25 -3.37 -3.18
CA ARG A 129 -11.20 -2.08 -3.88
C ARG A 129 -9.83 -1.38 -3.80
N GLU A 130 -8.77 -2.07 -3.42
CA GLU A 130 -7.43 -1.51 -3.51
C GLU A 130 -7.03 -1.27 -4.97
N SER A 131 -6.34 -0.17 -5.22
CA SER A 131 -5.80 0.22 -6.52
C SER A 131 -4.27 0.25 -6.48
N ALA A 132 -3.63 0.19 -7.65
CA ALA A 132 -2.19 0.39 -7.75
C ALA A 132 -1.75 1.73 -7.15
N LEU A 133 -2.57 2.79 -7.32
CA LEU A 133 -2.32 4.12 -6.76
C LEU A 133 -2.37 4.12 -5.23
N THR A 134 -3.37 3.45 -4.65
CA THR A 134 -3.51 3.32 -3.18
C THR A 134 -2.30 2.59 -2.59
N LEU A 135 -1.88 1.48 -3.22
CA LEU A 135 -0.73 0.68 -2.80
C LEU A 135 0.58 1.48 -2.88
N ALA A 136 0.82 2.17 -4.00
CA ALA A 136 2.00 3.02 -4.16
C ALA A 136 2.03 4.18 -3.15
N SER A 137 0.87 4.77 -2.86
CA SER A 137 0.74 5.86 -1.88
C SER A 137 1.00 5.37 -0.46
N SER A 138 0.55 4.18 -0.11
CA SER A 138 0.81 3.52 1.17
C SER A 138 2.29 3.21 1.37
N GLY A 139 2.99 2.83 0.30
CA GLY A 139 4.44 2.58 0.31
C GLY A 139 5.31 3.83 0.20
N GLY A 140 4.72 4.99 -0.10
CA GLY A 140 5.48 6.23 -0.25
C GLY A 140 6.24 6.38 -1.58
N PHE A 141 5.87 5.62 -2.62
CA PHE A 141 6.57 5.56 -3.90
C PHE A 141 6.12 6.68 -4.85
N VAL A 142 6.64 7.89 -4.64
CA VAL A 142 6.24 9.12 -5.33
C VAL A 142 6.31 8.98 -6.86
N ASP A 143 7.40 8.43 -7.37
CA ASP A 143 7.61 8.27 -8.82
C ASP A 143 6.55 7.37 -9.46
N ILE A 144 6.11 6.33 -8.73
CA ILE A 144 5.03 5.43 -9.17
C ILE A 144 3.70 6.15 -9.09
N VAL A 145 3.43 6.87 -8.00
CA VAL A 145 2.22 7.69 -7.83
C VAL A 145 2.08 8.66 -9.01
N GLU A 146 3.13 9.42 -9.33
CA GLU A 146 3.11 10.36 -10.46
C GLU A 146 2.88 9.66 -11.81
N THR A 147 3.49 8.49 -12.01
CA THR A 147 3.31 7.73 -13.24
C THR A 147 1.89 7.24 -13.40
N LEU A 148 1.29 6.67 -12.35
CA LEU A 148 -0.09 6.20 -12.37
C LEU A 148 -1.07 7.36 -12.62
N LEU A 149 -0.86 8.52 -11.99
CA LEU A 149 -1.67 9.71 -12.23
C LEU A 149 -1.57 10.22 -13.66
N LYS A 150 -0.41 10.13 -14.31
CA LYS A 150 -0.25 10.45 -15.75
C LYS A 150 -1.06 9.52 -16.66
N HIS A 151 -1.33 8.29 -16.22
CA HIS A 151 -2.18 7.33 -16.94
C HIS A 151 -3.67 7.47 -16.63
N GLY A 152 -4.07 8.54 -15.96
CA GLY A 152 -5.47 8.91 -15.75
C GLY A 152 -6.24 7.99 -14.82
N VAL A 153 -5.58 7.46 -13.78
CA VAL A 153 -6.26 6.80 -12.66
C VAL A 153 -7.00 7.84 -11.82
N ASP A 154 -8.12 7.44 -11.23
CA ASP A 154 -8.85 8.31 -10.32
C ASP A 154 -8.05 8.51 -9.03
N ILE A 155 -7.70 9.77 -8.76
CA ILE A 155 -6.90 10.17 -7.60
C ILE A 155 -7.63 10.00 -6.27
N ASN A 156 -8.97 9.96 -6.31
CA ASN A 156 -9.84 9.83 -5.15
C ASN A 156 -10.47 8.43 -5.02
N THR A 157 -9.92 7.45 -5.73
CA THR A 157 -10.30 6.04 -5.54
C THR A 157 -10.25 5.68 -4.06
N TYR A 158 -11.23 4.94 -3.56
CA TYR A 158 -11.27 4.49 -2.17
C TYR A 158 -11.51 2.98 -2.08
N ASP A 159 -10.93 2.37 -1.07
CA ASP A 159 -11.13 0.96 -0.74
C ASP A 159 -12.34 0.76 0.19
N TRP A 160 -12.56 -0.48 0.64
CA TRP A 160 -13.67 -0.81 1.54
C TRP A 160 -13.57 -0.21 2.94
N ASN A 161 -12.41 0.34 3.32
CA ASN A 161 -12.24 1.06 4.59
C ASN A 161 -12.40 2.59 4.40
N GLY A 162 -12.86 3.03 3.24
CA GLY A 162 -12.92 4.44 2.87
C GLY A 162 -11.53 5.08 2.69
N GLY A 163 -10.48 4.27 2.58
CA GLY A 163 -9.09 4.75 2.46
C GLY A 163 -8.78 5.25 1.06
N THR A 164 -8.51 6.56 0.91
CA THR A 164 -8.03 7.16 -0.34
C THR A 164 -6.50 7.12 -0.42
N PRO A 165 -5.89 7.28 -1.62
CA PRO A 165 -4.44 7.41 -1.77
C PRO A 165 -3.85 8.48 -0.84
N LEU A 166 -4.54 9.63 -0.69
CA LEU A 166 -4.11 10.70 0.20
C LEU A 166 -4.12 10.27 1.68
N LEU A 167 -5.17 9.60 2.13
CA LEU A 167 -5.25 9.07 3.51
C LEU A 167 -4.14 8.07 3.80
N TYR A 168 -3.82 7.18 2.85
CA TYR A 168 -2.72 6.23 3.00
C TYR A 168 -1.35 6.91 3.04
N ALA A 169 -1.12 7.90 2.18
CA ALA A 169 0.11 8.69 2.20
C ALA A 169 0.28 9.46 3.52
N VAL A 170 -0.82 10.00 4.08
CA VAL A 170 -0.83 10.66 5.39
C VAL A 170 -0.52 9.66 6.50
N ARG A 171 -1.19 8.49 6.50
CA ARG A 171 -0.96 7.42 7.47
C ARG A 171 0.50 6.96 7.50
N GLY A 172 1.11 6.78 6.32
CA GLY A 172 2.51 6.36 6.16
C GLY A 172 3.54 7.47 6.41
N ASN A 173 3.11 8.69 6.72
CA ASN A 173 3.98 9.88 6.87
C ASN A 173 4.80 10.19 5.61
N HIS A 174 4.25 9.93 4.42
CA HIS A 174 4.90 10.10 3.13
C HIS A 174 4.70 11.51 2.56
N ILE A 175 5.45 12.49 3.08
CA ILE A 175 5.27 13.92 2.79
C ILE A 175 5.25 14.21 1.29
N LYS A 176 6.21 13.67 0.54
CA LYS A 176 6.30 13.90 -0.91
C LYS A 176 5.12 13.32 -1.70
N CYS A 177 4.58 12.17 -1.26
CA CYS A 177 3.36 11.63 -1.85
C CYS A 177 2.16 12.52 -1.56
N VAL A 178 2.04 13.03 -0.33
CA VAL A 178 0.99 13.98 0.04
C VAL A 178 1.07 15.24 -0.84
N GLU A 179 2.26 15.82 -0.99
CA GLU A 179 2.49 16.99 -1.85
C GLU A 179 2.10 16.71 -3.31
N ALA A 180 2.54 15.57 -3.86
CA ALA A 180 2.24 15.18 -5.24
C ALA A 180 0.73 14.96 -5.47
N LEU A 181 0.05 14.29 -4.54
CA LEU A 181 -1.40 14.04 -4.62
C LEU A 181 -2.18 15.35 -4.52
N LEU A 182 -1.85 16.24 -3.58
CA LEU A 182 -2.48 17.55 -3.44
C LEU A 182 -2.25 18.43 -4.68
N ALA A 183 -1.03 18.42 -5.22
CA ALA A 183 -0.72 19.18 -6.44
C ALA A 183 -1.51 18.70 -7.67
N LYS A 184 -1.99 17.45 -7.66
CA LYS A 184 -2.83 16.87 -8.70
C LYS A 184 -4.32 16.92 -8.39
N GLY A 185 -4.73 17.57 -7.29
CA GLY A 185 -6.12 17.81 -6.95
C GLY A 185 -6.77 16.70 -6.13
N ALA A 186 -6.01 15.96 -5.33
CA ALA A 186 -6.59 15.02 -4.36
C ALA A 186 -7.53 15.76 -3.40
N ASP A 187 -8.71 15.19 -3.17
CA ASP A 187 -9.70 15.75 -2.28
C ASP A 187 -9.32 15.47 -0.82
N MET A 188 -9.03 16.52 -0.08
CA MET A 188 -8.66 16.47 1.33
C MET A 188 -9.85 16.49 2.28
N THR A 189 -11.08 16.52 1.76
CA THR A 189 -12.32 16.49 2.56
C THR A 189 -12.89 15.08 2.72
N ILE A 190 -12.41 14.11 1.93
CA ILE A 190 -12.86 12.72 2.00
C ILE A 190 -12.39 12.12 3.31
N GLU A 191 -13.32 11.56 4.06
CA GLU A 191 -13.08 10.88 5.32
C GLU A 191 -13.05 9.35 5.11
N SER A 192 -12.22 8.67 5.89
CA SER A 192 -12.27 7.22 6.00
C SER A 192 -13.54 6.76 6.71
N ASP A 193 -13.87 5.47 6.66
CA ASP A 193 -15.01 4.89 7.40
C ASP A 193 -14.91 5.12 8.91
N SER A 194 -13.70 5.35 9.42
CA SER A 194 -13.46 5.73 10.83
C SER A 194 -13.71 7.22 11.09
N GLY A 195 -14.16 8.00 10.12
CA GLY A 195 -14.47 9.43 10.25
C GLY A 195 -13.24 10.34 10.30
N TYR A 196 -12.07 9.87 9.85
CA TYR A 196 -10.85 10.69 9.81
C TYR A 196 -10.66 11.32 8.43
N SER A 197 -10.68 12.64 8.36
CA SER A 197 -10.15 13.39 7.22
C SER A 197 -8.61 13.33 7.21
N PRO A 198 -7.94 13.62 6.07
CA PRO A 198 -6.47 13.68 6.01
C PRO A 198 -5.85 14.57 7.09
N MET A 199 -6.45 15.73 7.39
CA MET A 199 -5.99 16.62 8.44
C MET A 199 -6.17 15.99 9.83
N ALA A 200 -7.35 15.46 10.13
CA ALA A 200 -7.64 14.83 11.42
C ALA A 200 -6.71 13.62 11.65
N LEU A 201 -6.45 12.83 10.61
CA LEU A 201 -5.52 11.70 10.66
C LEU A 201 -4.09 12.15 10.93
N ALA A 202 -3.62 13.21 10.26
CA ALA A 202 -2.29 13.77 10.48
C ALA A 202 -2.11 14.29 11.91
N VAL A 203 -3.15 14.91 12.50
CA VAL A 203 -3.16 15.36 13.90
C VAL A 203 -3.13 14.17 14.85
N ALA A 204 -4.01 13.18 14.66
CA ALA A 204 -4.09 12.00 15.51
C ALA A 204 -2.79 11.19 15.55
N LEU A 205 -2.07 11.12 14.42
CA LEU A 205 -0.78 10.43 14.32
C LEU A 205 0.44 11.31 14.67
N GLY A 206 0.24 12.60 14.93
CA GLY A 206 1.32 13.52 15.29
C GLY A 206 2.25 13.88 14.12
N HIS A 207 1.81 13.76 12.87
CA HIS A 207 2.59 14.02 11.67
C HIS A 207 2.68 15.53 11.34
N LYS A 208 3.35 16.30 12.20
CA LYS A 208 3.41 17.78 12.14
C LYS A 208 3.82 18.36 10.77
N LYS A 209 4.72 17.67 10.06
CA LYS A 209 5.14 18.14 8.72
C LYS A 209 4.01 18.00 7.70
N ILE A 210 3.25 16.91 7.76
CA ILE A 210 2.08 16.72 6.89
C ILE A 210 0.97 17.70 7.27
N GLN A 211 0.71 17.94 8.55
CA GLN A 211 -0.24 18.97 8.98
C GLN A 211 0.09 20.32 8.32
N LYS A 212 1.36 20.72 8.40
CA LYS A 212 1.80 21.97 7.75
C LYS A 212 1.59 21.97 6.23
N VAL A 213 1.89 20.85 5.55
CA VAL A 213 1.66 20.73 4.09
C VAL A 213 0.19 20.90 3.75
N LEU A 214 -0.70 20.26 4.52
CA LEU A 214 -2.14 20.36 4.34
C LEU A 214 -2.64 21.79 4.61
N GLU A 215 -2.18 22.43 5.70
CA GLU A 215 -2.50 23.83 6.01
C GLU A 215 -2.04 24.79 4.91
N ASP A 216 -0.80 24.64 4.46
CA ASP A 216 -0.24 25.46 3.37
C ASP A 216 -1.03 25.28 2.06
N HIS A 217 -1.52 24.07 1.79
CA HIS A 217 -2.36 23.79 0.63
C HIS A 217 -3.71 24.48 0.74
N ILE A 218 -4.38 24.40 1.90
CA ILE A 218 -5.63 25.11 2.17
C ILE A 218 -5.45 26.61 1.98
N LEU A 219 -4.40 27.18 2.55
CA LEU A 219 -4.12 28.61 2.42
C LEU A 219 -3.89 29.05 0.97
N LYS A 220 -3.30 28.19 0.12
CA LYS A 220 -3.15 28.46 -1.32
C LYS A 220 -4.48 28.48 -2.06
N LEU A 221 -5.43 27.60 -1.69
CA LEU A 221 -6.76 27.56 -2.30
C LEU A 221 -7.61 28.80 -1.97
N TYR A 222 -7.41 29.38 -0.78
CA TYR A 222 -8.15 30.57 -0.31
C TYR A 222 -7.46 31.92 -0.64
N LYS A 223 -6.25 31.92 -1.22
CA LYS A 223 -5.65 33.17 -1.69
C LYS A 223 -6.42 33.65 -2.95
N PRO A 224 -6.96 34.89 -2.93
CA PRO A 224 -7.55 35.45 -4.14
C PRO A 224 -6.46 35.57 -5.22
N PRO A 225 -6.80 35.39 -6.50
CA PRO A 225 -5.86 35.60 -7.60
C PRO A 225 -5.39 37.06 -7.53
N THR A 226 -4.07 37.27 -7.40
CA THR A 226 -3.40 38.56 -7.47
C THR A 226 -3.39 39.09 -8.88
#